data_1ac14759ed0a198ba68398a56abe38d2
#
_entry.id   1ac14759ed0a198ba68398a56abe38d2
#
_cell.length_a   1.000
_cell.length_b   1.000
_cell.length_c   1.000
_cell.angle_alpha   90.00
_cell.angle_beta   90.00
_cell.angle_gamma   90.00
#
_symmetry.space_group_name_H-M   'P 1'
#
loop_
_entity.id
_entity.type
_entity.pdbx_description
1 polymer ?
#
loop_
_entity_poly.entity_id
_entity_poly.type
_entity_poly.pdbx_seq_one_letter_code
_entity_poly.pdbx_strand_id
1 'polypeptide(L)'
;MQYKCKITVIDKKCFSDLQEKYLADPRSGSCPFYNVGDEFVFERYGDEDTFWREGNGTQCAEAWDCISRYVYTALQGGSIMRHWTNDEHMMIACCNDGTRPVIFKIERQDYLVVNTSGSSVDESEAVSRLLSLPNVSRAEYRKDKGWFEVFADRNAPADEKEIAKIFERLGADRVSIE
;
A
#
# COMPACT_ATOMS: atom_id res chain seq x y z
N MET A 1 -7.57 13.36 -3.02
CA MET A 1 -7.41 11.89 -2.95
C MET A 1 -5.96 11.52 -3.14
N GLN A 2 -5.38 10.79 -2.22
CA GLN A 2 -3.99 10.35 -2.22
C GLN A 2 -3.89 8.85 -2.44
N TYR A 3 -2.69 8.36 -2.79
CA TYR A 3 -2.48 6.97 -3.16
C TYR A 3 -1.27 6.39 -2.45
N LYS A 4 -1.42 5.18 -1.92
CA LYS A 4 -0.32 4.32 -1.46
C LYS A 4 -0.26 3.07 -2.30
N CYS A 5 0.90 2.46 -2.34
CA CYS A 5 1.07 1.14 -2.92
C CYS A 5 1.51 0.17 -1.84
N LYS A 6 0.70 -0.84 -1.57
CA LYS A 6 1.04 -1.94 -0.67
C LYS A 6 1.49 -3.14 -1.47
N ILE A 7 2.63 -3.71 -1.09
CA ILE A 7 3.14 -4.96 -1.64
C ILE A 7 3.12 -5.99 -0.54
N THR A 8 2.60 -7.17 -0.83
CA THR A 8 2.61 -8.32 0.07
C THR A 8 3.27 -9.50 -0.63
N VAL A 9 4.23 -10.16 0.02
CA VAL A 9 4.77 -11.44 -0.45
C VAL A 9 3.74 -12.53 -0.16
N ILE A 10 3.14 -13.07 -1.22
CA ILE A 10 2.03 -14.04 -1.07
C ILE A 10 2.47 -15.48 -1.25
N ASP A 11 3.59 -15.72 -1.93
CA ASP A 11 4.10 -17.07 -2.14
C ASP A 11 5.59 -17.05 -2.53
N LYS A 12 6.25 -18.20 -2.37
CA LYS A 12 7.62 -18.47 -2.82
C LYS A 12 7.68 -19.85 -3.44
N LYS A 13 8.38 -19.97 -4.56
CA LYS A 13 8.63 -21.28 -5.19
C LYS A 13 10.12 -21.61 -5.16
N CYS A 14 10.41 -22.88 -5.34
CA CYS A 14 11.76 -23.37 -5.53
C CYS A 14 11.70 -24.54 -6.51
N PHE A 15 12.37 -24.40 -7.64
CA PHE A 15 12.46 -25.40 -8.68
C PHE A 15 13.82 -26.09 -8.57
N SER A 16 13.91 -27.09 -7.67
CA SER A 16 15.18 -27.80 -7.38
C SER A 16 15.77 -28.50 -8.60
N ASP A 17 14.93 -29.01 -9.48
CA ASP A 17 15.35 -29.63 -10.76
C ASP A 17 16.05 -28.63 -11.67
N LEU A 18 15.58 -27.38 -11.72
CA LEU A 18 16.25 -26.33 -12.48
C LEU A 18 17.55 -25.88 -11.80
N GLN A 19 17.57 -25.83 -10.47
CA GLN A 19 18.78 -25.48 -9.72
C GLN A 19 19.87 -26.54 -9.92
N GLU A 20 19.53 -27.82 -9.80
CA GLU A 20 20.44 -28.94 -10.03
C GLU A 20 21.05 -28.91 -11.44
N LYS A 21 20.26 -28.53 -12.42
CA LYS A 21 20.68 -28.56 -13.82
C LYS A 21 21.50 -27.34 -14.25
N TYR A 22 21.20 -26.15 -13.72
CA TYR A 22 21.69 -24.91 -14.30
C TYR A 22 22.48 -24.01 -13.33
N LEU A 23 22.38 -24.17 -12.03
CA LEU A 23 23.08 -23.30 -11.08
C LEU A 23 24.46 -23.83 -10.71
N ALA A 24 25.37 -22.91 -10.44
CA ALA A 24 26.69 -23.25 -9.89
C ALA A 24 26.60 -23.90 -8.50
N ASP A 25 25.61 -23.47 -7.67
CA ASP A 25 25.22 -24.16 -6.46
C ASP A 25 23.86 -24.84 -6.66
N PRO A 26 23.83 -26.16 -6.91
CA PRO A 26 22.59 -26.89 -7.11
C PRO A 26 21.65 -26.92 -5.88
N ARG A 27 22.16 -26.53 -4.71
CA ARG A 27 21.42 -26.51 -3.43
C ARG A 27 21.14 -25.11 -2.94
N SER A 28 21.02 -24.14 -3.84
CA SER A 28 20.73 -22.73 -3.48
C SER A 28 19.43 -22.56 -2.69
N GLY A 29 18.44 -23.43 -2.91
CA GLY A 29 17.18 -23.43 -2.16
C GLY A 29 16.26 -22.23 -2.48
N SER A 30 15.30 -21.99 -1.61
CA SER A 30 14.34 -20.87 -1.74
C SER A 30 15.01 -19.51 -1.54
N CYS A 31 14.37 -18.45 -2.07
CA CYS A 31 14.85 -17.07 -1.90
C CYS A 31 15.09 -16.73 -0.40
N PRO A 32 16.29 -16.24 -0.04
CA PRO A 32 16.62 -15.93 1.35
C PRO A 32 16.19 -14.52 1.79
N PHE A 33 15.77 -13.64 0.85
CA PHE A 33 15.52 -12.22 1.14
C PHE A 33 14.11 -11.94 1.64
N TYR A 34 13.13 -12.76 1.28
CA TYR A 34 11.72 -12.52 1.59
C TYR A 34 11.09 -13.69 2.32
N ASN A 35 10.10 -13.37 3.16
CA ASN A 35 9.22 -14.36 3.78
C ASN A 35 7.78 -14.13 3.29
N VAL A 36 7.01 -15.22 3.21
CA VAL A 36 5.57 -15.09 2.93
C VAL A 36 4.92 -14.31 4.06
N GLY A 37 4.16 -13.29 3.71
CA GLY A 37 3.56 -12.33 4.65
C GLY A 37 4.35 -11.03 4.83
N ASP A 38 5.58 -10.91 4.31
CA ASP A 38 6.28 -9.63 4.32
C ASP A 38 5.48 -8.57 3.57
N GLU A 39 5.38 -7.36 4.15
CA GLU A 39 4.64 -6.23 3.61
C GLU A 39 5.51 -4.99 3.47
N PHE A 40 5.33 -4.28 2.36
CA PHE A 40 6.02 -3.04 2.06
C PHE A 40 5.01 -2.00 1.59
N VAL A 41 5.08 -0.78 2.13
CA VAL A 41 4.19 0.32 1.74
C VAL A 41 5.02 1.44 1.13
N PHE A 42 4.58 1.89 -0.04
CA PHE A 42 5.14 3.04 -0.74
C PHE A 42 4.15 4.18 -0.70
N GLU A 43 4.63 5.39 -0.41
CA GLU A 43 3.81 6.60 -0.41
C GLU A 43 4.62 7.78 -0.97
N ARG A 44 3.91 8.80 -1.50
CA ARG A 44 4.50 10.02 -2.06
C ARG A 44 3.87 11.30 -1.52
N TYR A 45 2.99 11.20 -0.54
CA TYR A 45 2.34 12.35 0.05
C TYR A 45 3.24 13.04 1.09
N GLY A 46 3.21 14.37 1.09
CA GLY A 46 4.07 15.19 1.95
C GLY A 46 5.53 15.11 1.50
N ASP A 47 6.44 15.04 2.46
CA ASP A 47 7.88 14.93 2.22
C ASP A 47 8.34 13.50 1.95
N GLU A 48 7.41 12.54 1.95
CA GLU A 48 7.70 11.14 1.68
C GLU A 48 7.67 10.83 0.20
N ASP A 49 8.74 10.33 -0.35
CA ASP A 49 8.79 9.73 -1.68
C ASP A 49 9.62 8.45 -1.61
N THR A 50 8.97 7.39 -1.13
CA THR A 50 9.63 6.11 -0.90
C THR A 50 9.91 5.34 -2.18
N PHE A 51 9.30 5.74 -3.32
CA PHE A 51 9.58 5.11 -4.61
C PHE A 51 11.07 5.21 -4.98
N TRP A 52 11.68 6.38 -4.77
CA TRP A 52 13.06 6.65 -5.13
C TRP A 52 14.09 6.09 -4.13
N ARG A 53 13.63 5.52 -3.02
CA ARG A 53 14.48 4.87 -2.02
C ARG A 53 14.63 3.36 -2.27
N GLU A 54 14.67 2.94 -3.53
CA GLU A 54 14.86 1.55 -3.96
C GLU A 54 14.04 0.56 -3.13
N GLY A 55 12.73 0.58 -3.34
CA GLY A 55 11.85 -0.42 -2.74
C GLY A 55 11.70 -0.35 -1.24
N ASN A 56 11.98 0.80 -0.60
CA ASN A 56 11.74 0.98 0.84
C ASN A 56 12.30 -0.18 1.70
N GLY A 57 13.55 -0.60 1.41
CA GLY A 57 14.19 -1.70 2.10
C GLY A 57 13.97 -3.09 1.50
N THR A 58 13.28 -3.24 0.38
CA THR A 58 13.13 -4.53 -0.30
C THR A 58 14.43 -5.06 -0.91
N GLN A 59 15.39 -4.25 -1.17
CA GLN A 59 16.82 -4.47 -1.45
C GLN A 59 17.18 -5.56 -2.48
N CYS A 60 16.24 -6.16 -3.17
CA CYS A 60 16.48 -7.09 -4.25
C CYS A 60 16.22 -6.43 -5.60
N ALA A 61 17.27 -6.20 -6.37
CA ALA A 61 17.17 -5.55 -7.69
C ALA A 61 16.26 -6.31 -8.66
N GLU A 62 16.31 -7.65 -8.64
CA GLU A 62 15.47 -8.49 -9.50
C GLU A 62 13.97 -8.40 -9.14
N ALA A 63 13.67 -8.25 -7.85
CA ALA A 63 12.30 -8.00 -7.41
C ALA A 63 11.87 -6.60 -7.83
N TRP A 64 12.69 -5.58 -7.55
CA TRP A 64 12.37 -4.19 -7.88
C TRP A 64 12.15 -3.97 -9.38
N ASP A 65 12.98 -4.56 -10.22
CA ASP A 65 12.86 -4.47 -11.68
C ASP A 65 11.48 -4.94 -12.18
N CYS A 66 10.95 -6.00 -11.61
CA CYS A 66 9.65 -6.52 -12.05
C CYS A 66 8.43 -5.80 -11.44
N ILE A 67 8.53 -5.24 -10.22
CA ILE A 67 7.39 -4.64 -9.52
C ILE A 67 7.32 -3.11 -9.66
N SER A 68 8.44 -2.41 -9.89
CA SER A 68 8.53 -0.95 -9.84
C SER A 68 7.52 -0.21 -10.73
N ARG A 69 7.25 -0.72 -11.93
CA ARG A 69 6.25 -0.17 -12.86
C ARG A 69 4.85 -0.17 -12.28
N TYR A 70 4.49 -1.21 -11.54
CA TYR A 70 3.17 -1.34 -10.89
C TYR A 70 3.09 -0.44 -9.67
N VAL A 71 4.16 -0.34 -8.90
CA VAL A 71 4.26 0.60 -7.77
C VAL A 71 4.08 2.03 -8.26
N TYR A 72 4.82 2.42 -9.30
CA TYR A 72 4.69 3.77 -9.87
C TYR A 72 3.28 4.05 -10.37
N THR A 73 2.65 3.11 -11.08
CA THR A 73 1.28 3.24 -11.56
C THR A 73 0.29 3.43 -10.40
N ALA A 74 0.43 2.62 -9.33
CA ALA A 74 -0.40 2.72 -8.15
C ALA A 74 -0.28 4.10 -7.49
N LEU A 75 0.94 4.59 -7.29
CA LEU A 75 1.22 5.90 -6.68
C LEU A 75 0.72 7.09 -7.50
N GLN A 76 0.45 6.90 -8.80
CA GLN A 76 -0.17 7.91 -9.66
C GLN A 76 -1.69 7.78 -9.76
N GLY A 77 -2.32 6.89 -8.98
CA GLY A 77 -3.77 6.66 -9.01
C GLY A 77 -4.25 5.93 -10.27
N GLY A 78 -3.32 5.32 -11.02
CA GLY A 78 -3.65 4.57 -12.22
C GLY A 78 -4.29 3.20 -11.93
N SER A 79 -5.01 2.67 -12.91
CA SER A 79 -5.39 1.26 -12.96
C SER A 79 -4.13 0.43 -13.19
N ILE A 80 -3.83 -0.51 -12.29
CA ILE A 80 -2.55 -1.25 -12.36
C ILE A 80 -2.56 -2.23 -13.55
N MET A 81 -3.61 -3.04 -13.66
CA MET A 81 -3.78 -3.96 -14.79
C MET A 81 -5.28 -4.17 -15.07
N ARG A 82 -5.87 -3.18 -15.71
CA ARG A 82 -7.30 -3.18 -16.04
C ARG A 82 -7.69 -4.40 -16.87
N HIS A 83 -8.74 -5.08 -16.42
CA HIS A 83 -9.30 -6.30 -17.04
C HIS A 83 -8.36 -7.51 -17.07
N TRP A 84 -7.20 -7.45 -16.43
CA TRP A 84 -6.32 -8.60 -16.27
C TRP A 84 -6.59 -9.36 -14.97
N THR A 85 -6.67 -8.64 -13.86
CA THR A 85 -7.06 -9.19 -12.56
C THR A 85 -8.55 -8.94 -12.31
N ASN A 86 -9.12 -9.57 -11.31
CA ASN A 86 -10.48 -9.31 -10.85
C ASN A 86 -10.65 -7.98 -10.11
N ASP A 87 -9.56 -7.25 -9.92
CA ASP A 87 -9.51 -5.95 -9.27
C ASP A 87 -8.47 -5.08 -10.01
N GLU A 88 -8.90 -4.00 -10.64
CA GLU A 88 -8.00 -3.12 -11.39
C GLU A 88 -6.99 -2.34 -10.52
N HIS A 89 -7.18 -2.34 -9.20
CA HIS A 89 -6.23 -1.76 -8.24
C HIS A 89 -5.15 -2.75 -7.80
N MET A 90 -5.09 -3.94 -8.40
CA MET A 90 -4.21 -5.01 -7.97
C MET A 90 -3.49 -5.69 -9.13
N MET A 91 -2.26 -6.15 -8.87
CA MET A 91 -1.50 -7.03 -9.75
C MET A 91 -0.82 -8.12 -8.94
N ILE A 92 -0.71 -9.29 -9.56
CA ILE A 92 0.16 -10.38 -9.09
C ILE A 92 1.36 -10.44 -10.03
N ALA A 93 2.56 -10.26 -9.46
CA ALA A 93 3.82 -10.30 -10.20
C ALA A 93 4.82 -11.23 -9.51
N CYS A 94 5.87 -11.63 -10.18
CA CYS A 94 6.97 -12.39 -9.58
C CYS A 94 8.31 -11.72 -9.91
N CYS A 95 9.32 -11.97 -9.08
CA CYS A 95 10.67 -11.54 -9.38
C CYS A 95 11.27 -12.27 -10.60
N ASN A 96 12.40 -11.78 -11.08
CA ASN A 96 13.06 -12.31 -12.28
C ASN A 96 13.86 -13.61 -12.04
N ASP A 97 13.99 -14.10 -10.79
CA ASP A 97 14.66 -15.37 -10.51
C ASP A 97 13.80 -16.56 -10.98
N GLY A 98 14.18 -17.15 -12.11
CA GLY A 98 13.45 -18.27 -12.71
C GLY A 98 13.55 -19.57 -11.94
N THR A 99 14.45 -19.70 -10.95
CA THR A 99 14.66 -20.96 -10.19
C THR A 99 14.04 -20.93 -8.80
N ARG A 100 13.82 -19.75 -8.23
CA ARG A 100 13.24 -19.54 -6.90
C ARG A 100 12.40 -18.24 -6.81
N PRO A 101 11.38 -18.11 -7.68
CA PRO A 101 10.61 -16.89 -7.77
C PRO A 101 9.84 -16.59 -6.49
N VAL A 102 9.77 -15.31 -6.15
CA VAL A 102 8.92 -14.75 -5.10
C VAL A 102 7.72 -14.09 -5.76
N ILE A 103 6.53 -14.38 -5.26
CA ILE A 103 5.27 -13.89 -5.80
C ILE A 103 4.77 -12.73 -4.94
N PHE A 104 4.50 -11.61 -5.57
CA PHE A 104 4.04 -10.38 -4.95
C PHE A 104 2.60 -10.07 -5.34
N LYS A 105 1.80 -9.69 -4.37
CA LYS A 105 0.54 -8.98 -4.56
C LYS A 105 0.82 -7.49 -4.41
N ILE A 106 0.47 -6.70 -5.40
CA ILE A 106 0.71 -5.25 -5.47
C ILE A 106 -0.66 -4.60 -5.49
N GLU A 107 -0.95 -3.73 -4.52
CA GLU A 107 -2.27 -3.12 -4.34
C GLU A 107 -2.18 -1.60 -4.23
N ARG A 108 -2.97 -0.89 -5.03
CA ARG A 108 -3.22 0.52 -4.82
C ARG A 108 -4.22 0.70 -3.68
N GLN A 109 -3.91 1.60 -2.77
CA GLN A 109 -4.78 2.02 -1.69
C GLN A 109 -5.10 3.50 -1.86
N ASP A 110 -6.38 3.81 -2.05
CA ASP A 110 -6.89 5.17 -2.20
C ASP A 110 -7.29 5.69 -0.82
N TYR A 111 -6.81 6.89 -0.44
CA TYR A 111 -7.10 7.47 0.86
C TYR A 111 -7.21 9.00 0.81
N LEU A 112 -7.93 9.54 1.78
CA LEU A 112 -7.99 10.96 2.05
C LEU A 112 -7.09 11.30 3.24
N VAL A 113 -6.41 12.43 3.15
CA VAL A 113 -5.70 13.02 4.28
C VAL A 113 -6.58 14.08 4.91
N VAL A 114 -6.84 13.96 6.21
CA VAL A 114 -7.65 14.91 6.96
C VAL A 114 -6.76 15.60 7.98
N ASN A 115 -6.53 16.88 7.75
CA ASN A 115 -5.84 17.76 8.69
C ASN A 115 -6.86 18.54 9.52
N THR A 116 -6.63 18.60 10.83
CA THR A 116 -7.46 19.37 11.77
C THR A 116 -6.60 20.38 12.51
N SER A 117 -7.19 21.55 12.81
CA SER A 117 -6.57 22.57 13.66
C SER A 117 -7.55 23.02 14.72
N GLY A 118 -7.04 23.53 15.85
CA GLY A 118 -7.84 23.99 16.99
C GLY A 118 -7.75 23.08 18.21
N SER A 119 -8.89 22.85 18.89
CA SER A 119 -8.96 22.00 20.07
C SER A 119 -8.51 20.57 19.77
N SER A 120 -7.95 19.89 20.75
CA SER A 120 -7.50 18.51 20.60
C SER A 120 -8.70 17.59 20.32
N VAL A 121 -8.76 17.09 19.10
CA VAL A 121 -9.71 16.02 18.73
C VAL A 121 -9.24 14.72 19.35
N ASP A 122 -10.15 14.01 20.03
CA ASP A 122 -9.83 12.66 20.50
C ASP A 122 -9.62 11.72 19.30
N GLU A 123 -8.40 11.22 19.18
CA GLU A 123 -7.96 10.40 18.02
C GLU A 123 -8.76 9.10 17.92
N SER A 124 -9.00 8.45 19.06
CA SER A 124 -9.70 7.16 19.10
C SER A 124 -11.18 7.31 18.77
N GLU A 125 -11.82 8.37 19.29
CA GLU A 125 -13.20 8.69 18.98
C GLU A 125 -13.37 9.07 17.52
N ALA A 126 -12.46 9.88 16.97
CA ALA A 126 -12.48 10.26 15.57
C ALA A 126 -12.37 9.04 14.66
N VAL A 127 -11.40 8.16 14.89
CA VAL A 127 -11.23 6.91 14.12
C VAL A 127 -12.47 6.04 14.22
N SER A 128 -13.05 5.88 15.41
CA SER A 128 -14.27 5.07 15.59
C SER A 128 -15.46 5.62 14.80
N ARG A 129 -15.65 6.94 14.80
CA ARG A 129 -16.72 7.60 14.03
C ARG A 129 -16.49 7.52 12.52
N LEU A 130 -15.26 7.69 12.07
CA LEU A 130 -14.90 7.53 10.65
C LEU A 130 -15.21 6.12 10.16
N LEU A 131 -14.87 5.09 10.94
CA LEU A 131 -15.18 3.70 10.62
C LEU A 131 -16.68 3.37 10.60
N SER A 132 -17.52 4.21 11.19
CA SER A 132 -18.99 4.06 11.13
C SER A 132 -19.60 4.61 9.83
N LEU A 133 -18.83 5.35 9.04
CA LEU A 133 -19.30 5.86 7.75
C LEU A 133 -19.39 4.75 6.70
N PRO A 134 -20.43 4.77 5.86
CA PRO A 134 -20.47 3.90 4.69
C PRO A 134 -19.27 4.24 3.79
N ASN A 135 -18.72 3.24 3.13
CA ASN A 135 -17.61 3.39 2.19
C ASN A 135 -16.25 3.78 2.82
N VAL A 136 -16.11 3.71 4.13
CA VAL A 136 -14.82 3.80 4.83
C VAL A 136 -14.39 2.40 5.26
N SER A 137 -13.32 1.89 4.66
CA SER A 137 -12.81 0.55 4.95
C SER A 137 -11.79 0.53 6.08
N ARG A 138 -11.04 1.62 6.25
CA ARG A 138 -10.04 1.82 7.29
C ARG A 138 -9.90 3.31 7.60
N ALA A 139 -9.61 3.63 8.85
CA ALA A 139 -9.22 4.97 9.27
C ALA A 139 -8.12 4.85 10.33
N GLU A 140 -7.15 5.74 10.30
CA GLU A 140 -6.05 5.77 11.26
C GLU A 140 -5.53 7.19 11.49
N TYR A 141 -5.01 7.46 12.68
CA TYR A 141 -4.28 8.67 12.98
C TYR A 141 -2.77 8.43 12.84
N ARG A 142 -2.14 9.20 11.97
CA ARG A 142 -0.68 9.16 11.76
C ARG A 142 -0.01 10.12 12.74
N LYS A 143 0.42 9.58 13.89
CA LYS A 143 1.10 10.38 14.95
C LYS A 143 2.37 11.06 14.47
N ASP A 144 3.10 10.40 13.57
CA ASP A 144 4.33 10.90 12.96
C ASP A 144 4.11 12.08 12.01
N LYS A 145 2.89 12.23 11.50
CA LYS A 145 2.48 13.23 10.51
C LYS A 145 1.52 14.27 11.06
N GLY A 146 0.77 13.94 12.10
CA GLY A 146 -0.23 14.82 12.71
C GLY A 146 -1.54 14.92 11.94
N TRP A 147 -1.90 13.91 11.13
CA TRP A 147 -3.15 13.88 10.37
C TRP A 147 -3.86 12.53 10.46
N PHE A 148 -5.12 12.50 10.00
CA PHE A 148 -5.87 11.25 9.84
C PHE A 148 -5.80 10.79 8.38
N GLU A 149 -5.73 9.48 8.19
CA GLU A 149 -5.87 8.82 6.90
C GLU A 149 -7.18 8.05 6.87
N VAL A 150 -7.99 8.31 5.84
CA VAL A 150 -9.30 7.69 5.66
C VAL A 150 -9.29 6.93 4.34
N PHE A 151 -9.33 5.62 4.41
CA PHE A 151 -9.30 4.75 3.25
C PHE A 151 -10.72 4.44 2.77
N ALA A 152 -11.00 4.79 1.54
CA ALA A 152 -12.28 4.52 0.91
C ALA A 152 -12.46 3.02 0.61
N ASP A 153 -13.71 2.58 0.55
CA ASP A 153 -14.03 1.29 -0.07
C ASP A 153 -13.67 1.36 -1.56
N ARG A 154 -13.20 0.25 -2.11
CA ARG A 154 -12.77 0.15 -3.52
C ARG A 154 -13.88 0.50 -4.53
N ASN A 155 -15.13 0.32 -4.15
CA ASN A 155 -16.28 0.49 -5.05
C ASN A 155 -17.05 1.80 -4.84
N ALA A 156 -16.71 2.59 -3.83
CA ALA A 156 -17.39 3.83 -3.55
C ALA A 156 -16.48 4.83 -2.80
N PRO A 157 -16.42 6.07 -3.26
CA PRO A 157 -15.63 7.09 -2.57
C PRO A 157 -16.22 7.39 -1.19
N ALA A 158 -15.36 7.70 -0.24
CA ALA A 158 -15.78 8.24 1.05
C ALA A 158 -16.38 9.66 0.87
N ASP A 159 -17.44 9.96 1.63
CA ASP A 159 -18.08 11.27 1.57
C ASP A 159 -17.30 12.30 2.41
N GLU A 160 -16.55 13.18 1.74
CA GLU A 160 -15.76 14.23 2.39
C GLU A 160 -16.59 15.16 3.27
N LYS A 161 -17.86 15.42 2.92
CA LYS A 161 -18.74 16.26 3.73
C LYS A 161 -19.14 15.60 5.05
N GLU A 162 -19.41 14.30 5.01
CA GLU A 162 -19.70 13.55 6.23
C GLU A 162 -18.45 13.40 7.10
N ILE A 163 -17.29 13.20 6.50
CA ILE A 163 -15.99 13.22 7.20
C ILE A 163 -15.79 14.58 7.90
N ALA A 164 -15.94 15.70 7.20
CA ALA A 164 -15.79 17.03 7.79
C ALA A 164 -16.72 17.25 8.99
N LYS A 165 -18.00 16.87 8.87
CA LYS A 165 -19.00 16.98 9.97
C LYS A 165 -18.60 16.19 11.22
N ILE A 166 -17.92 15.07 11.08
CA ILE A 166 -17.42 14.30 12.23
C ILE A 166 -16.44 15.15 13.02
N PHE A 167 -15.45 15.73 12.36
CA PHE A 167 -14.43 16.53 13.02
C PHE A 167 -14.98 17.85 13.60
N GLU A 168 -15.92 18.51 12.91
CA GLU A 168 -16.63 19.67 13.43
C GLU A 168 -17.38 19.34 14.74
N ARG A 169 -18.06 18.20 14.80
CA ARG A 169 -18.75 17.74 16.01
C ARG A 169 -17.80 17.34 17.13
N LEU A 170 -16.58 16.97 16.81
CA LEU A 170 -15.51 16.69 17.77
C LEU A 170 -14.77 17.95 18.22
N GLY A 171 -15.17 19.12 17.72
CA GLY A 171 -14.63 20.41 18.16
C GLY A 171 -13.41 20.89 17.37
N ALA A 172 -13.17 20.37 16.18
CA ALA A 172 -12.15 20.93 15.31
C ALA A 172 -12.57 22.32 14.81
N ASP A 173 -11.68 23.31 14.90
CA ASP A 173 -11.94 24.67 14.41
C ASP A 173 -11.82 24.76 12.88
N ARG A 174 -10.96 23.94 12.31
CA ARG A 174 -10.77 23.81 10.85
C ARG A 174 -10.53 22.36 10.48
N VAL A 175 -11.09 21.97 9.33
CA VAL A 175 -10.87 20.66 8.70
C VAL A 175 -10.46 20.90 7.25
N SER A 176 -9.35 20.35 6.81
CA SER A 176 -9.00 20.26 5.40
C SER A 176 -8.87 18.81 4.97
N ILE A 177 -9.38 18.48 3.80
CA ILE A 177 -9.39 17.13 3.22
C ILE A 177 -8.72 17.17 1.86
N GLU A 178 -7.73 16.28 1.63
CA GLU A 178 -6.92 16.22 0.40
C GLU A 178 -6.90 14.83 -0.24
#